data_f5296aefd29459a1ac58a29dc832cd10
#
_entry.id   f5296aefd29459a1ac58a29dc832cd10
#
_cell.length_a   1.000
_cell.length_b   1.000
_cell.length_c   1.000
_cell.angle_alpha   90.00
_cell.angle_beta   90.00
_cell.angle_gamma   90.00
#
_symmetry.space_group_name_H-M   'P 1'
#
loop_
_entity.id
_entity.type
_entity.pdbx_description
1 polymer ?
#
loop_
_entity_poly.entity_id
_entity_poly.type
_entity_poly.pdbx_seq_one_letter_code
_entity_poly.pdbx_strand_id
1 'polypeptide(L)' 'MEIWTYIVEKIDGDYAYLKRTDITISELKLVARAILPPEITEGTQLKYELFEYTIIE' A
#
# COMPACT_ATOMS: atom_id res chain seq x y z
N MET A 1 15.91 -0.76 11.17
CA MET A 1 14.50 -0.48 10.90
C MET A 1 14.25 -0.52 9.41
N GLU A 2 13.22 -1.26 9.00
CA GLU A 2 12.95 -1.44 7.58
C GLU A 2 11.77 -0.58 7.15
N ILE A 3 11.92 0.03 5.98
CA ILE A 3 10.84 0.78 5.36
C ILE A 3 10.53 0.09 4.05
N TRP A 4 9.27 -0.28 3.88
CA TRP A 4 8.80 -0.92 2.65
C TRP A 4 7.92 0.06 1.90
N THR A 5 8.03 0.06 0.58
CA THR A 5 7.20 0.95 -0.24
C THR A 5 6.29 0.15 -1.14
N TYR A 6 5.09 0.70 -1.34
CA TYR A 6 4.03 0.05 -2.09
C TYR A 6 3.37 1.06 -3.03
N ILE A 7 2.69 0.53 -4.02
CA ILE A 7 1.75 1.32 -4.83
C ILE A 7 0.40 0.62 -4.75
N VAL A 8 -0.67 1.41 -4.67
CA VAL A 8 -2.03 0.86 -4.68
C VAL A 8 -2.35 0.44 -6.11
N GLU A 9 -2.40 -0.86 -6.34
CA GLU A 9 -2.64 -1.41 -7.66
C GLU A 9 -4.12 -1.40 -7.99
N LYS A 10 -4.97 -1.72 -7.01
CA LYS A 10 -6.40 -1.82 -7.22
C LYS A 10 -7.12 -1.64 -5.89
N ILE A 11 -8.29 -1.01 -5.92
CA ILE A 11 -9.17 -0.90 -4.77
C ILE A 11 -10.45 -1.66 -5.11
N ASP A 12 -10.86 -2.55 -4.19
CA ASP A 12 -12.04 -3.37 -4.38
C ASP A 12 -12.82 -3.40 -3.07
N GLY A 13 -13.85 -2.55 -2.98
CA GLY A 13 -14.68 -2.47 -1.79
C GLY A 13 -13.87 -2.05 -0.57
N ASP A 14 -13.85 -2.91 0.45
CA ASP A 14 -13.17 -2.63 1.71
C ASP A 14 -11.70 -3.03 1.69
N TYR A 15 -11.18 -3.43 0.55
CA TYR A 15 -9.80 -3.93 0.42
C TYR A 15 -9.05 -3.21 -0.66
N ALA A 16 -7.73 -3.15 -0.50
CA ALA A 16 -6.84 -2.64 -1.53
C ALA A 16 -5.76 -3.69 -1.81
N TYR A 17 -5.35 -3.76 -3.05
CA TYR A 17 -4.26 -4.63 -3.48
C TYR A 17 -3.01 -3.78 -3.65
N LEU A 18 -1.98 -4.08 -2.87
CA LEU A 18 -0.74 -3.31 -2.86
C LEU A 18 0.37 -4.10 -3.51
N LYS A 19 1.18 -3.41 -4.30
CA LYS A 19 2.35 -4.00 -4.94
C LYS A 19 3.61 -3.34 -4.39
N ARG A 20 4.60 -4.17 -4.01
CA ARG A 20 5.89 -3.63 -3.55
C ARG A 20 6.58 -2.90 -4.69
N THR A 21 7.16 -1.75 -4.39
CA THR A 21 7.90 -0.97 -5.36
C THR A 21 9.40 -0.96 -5.07
N ASP A 22 9.79 -1.42 -3.90
CA ASP A 22 11.20 -1.44 -3.49
C ASP A 22 11.90 -2.74 -3.86
N ILE A 23 11.16 -3.75 -4.29
CA ILE A 23 11.72 -5.00 -4.77
C ILE A 23 10.92 -5.46 -5.98
N THR A 24 11.52 -6.34 -6.77
CA THR A 24 10.85 -6.91 -7.94
C THR A 24 10.05 -8.14 -7.49
N ILE A 25 8.74 -7.98 -7.37
CA ILE A 25 7.84 -9.05 -6.97
C ILE A 25 6.50 -8.82 -7.65
N SER A 26 5.89 -9.89 -8.17
CA SER A 26 4.63 -9.76 -8.89
C SER A 26 3.41 -10.01 -8.00
N GLU A 27 3.61 -10.50 -6.79
CA GLU A 27 2.49 -10.78 -5.89
C GLU A 27 1.91 -9.50 -5.34
N LEU A 28 0.58 -9.48 -5.20
CA LEU A 28 -0.12 -8.37 -4.59
C LEU A 28 -0.46 -8.71 -3.15
N LYS A 29 -0.39 -7.71 -2.28
CA LYS A 29 -0.75 -7.87 -0.87
C LYS A 29 -2.15 -7.31 -0.68
N LEU A 30 -3.06 -8.13 -0.15
CA LEU A 30 -4.42 -7.70 0.13
C LEU A 30 -4.46 -7.08 1.52
N VAL A 31 -4.90 -5.83 1.62
CA VAL A 31 -4.90 -5.08 2.86
C VAL A 31 -6.26 -4.41 3.04
N ALA A 32 -6.80 -4.49 4.24
CA ALA A 32 -8.08 -3.83 4.54
C ALA A 32 -7.89 -2.32 4.49
N ARG A 33 -8.83 -1.63 3.86
CA ARG A 33 -8.77 -0.17 3.77
C ARG A 33 -8.85 0.51 5.13
N ALA A 34 -9.41 -0.18 6.13
CA ALA A 34 -9.54 0.37 7.47
C ALA A 34 -8.19 0.70 8.10
N ILE A 35 -7.11 0.04 7.68
CA ILE A 35 -5.78 0.31 8.21
C ILE A 35 -4.92 1.13 7.25
N LEU A 36 -5.52 1.65 6.19
CA LEU A 36 -4.83 2.48 5.21
C LEU A 36 -5.35 3.90 5.29
N PRO A 37 -4.56 4.89 4.82
CA PRO A 37 -5.07 6.25 4.75
C PRO A 37 -6.34 6.30 3.92
N PRO A 38 -7.37 7.03 4.35
CA PRO A 38 -8.65 7.03 3.64
C PRO A 38 -8.61 7.72 2.28
N GLU A 39 -7.61 8.55 2.05
CA GLU A 39 -7.50 9.33 0.81
C GLU A 39 -6.92 8.54 -0.35
N ILE A 40 -6.53 7.29 -0.15
CA ILE A 40 -5.85 6.54 -1.21
C ILE A 40 -6.74 6.35 -2.43
N THR A 41 -6.09 6.35 -3.59
CA THR A 41 -6.70 5.98 -4.86
C THR A 41 -5.75 5.03 -5.57
N GLU A 42 -6.21 4.44 -6.65
CA GLU A 42 -5.33 3.59 -7.45
C GLU A 42 -4.17 4.43 -7.97
N GLY A 43 -2.96 3.93 -7.81
CA GLY A 43 -1.75 4.66 -8.16
C GLY A 43 -1.09 5.39 -7.00
N THR A 44 -1.76 5.49 -5.85
CA THR A 44 -1.18 6.14 -4.68
C THR A 44 0.03 5.33 -4.19
N GLN A 45 1.11 6.03 -3.87
CA GLN A 45 2.30 5.38 -3.32
C GLN A 45 2.26 5.47 -1.79
N LEU A 46 2.64 4.36 -1.16
CA LEU A 46 2.58 4.23 0.29
C LEU A 46 3.93 3.78 0.83
N LYS A 47 4.19 4.19 2.05
CA LYS A 47 5.34 3.75 2.82
C LYS A 47 4.82 2.97 4.03
N TYR A 48 5.42 1.82 4.31
CA TYR A 48 5.10 1.03 5.50
C TYR A 48 6.28 1.06 6.45
N GLU A 49 6.06 1.60 7.63
CA GLU A 49 7.08 1.77 8.64
C GLU A 49 6.41 1.77 10.01
N LEU A 50 7.00 1.07 10.97
CA LEU A 50 6.50 1.04 12.35
C LEU A 50 5.03 0.63 12.39
N PHE A 51 4.68 -0.39 11.61
CA PHE A 51 3.34 -0.97 11.56
C PHE A 51 2.28 0.02 11.05
N GLU A 52 2.69 1.02 10.31
CA GLU A 52 1.78 2.04 9.80
C GLU A 52 2.04 2.33 8.34
N TYR A 53 0.95 2.49 7.56
CA TYR A 53 1.02 2.90 6.16
C TYR A 53 0.78 4.40 6.06
N THR A 54 1.67 5.10 5.35
CA THR A 54 1.51 6.53 5.09
C THR A 54 1.69 6.81 3.61
N ILE A 55 1.02 7.87 3.14
CA ILE A 55 1.12 8.27 1.74
C ILE A 55 2.46 8.97 1.50
N ILE A 56 3.14 8.57 0.42
CA ILE A 56 4.36 9.24 -0.02
C ILE A 56 3.94 10.35 -0.97
N GLU A 57 4.36 11.56 -0.65
CA GLU A 57 4.07 12.71 -1.49
C GLU A 57 5.28 13.20 -2.24
#